data_6b7003cf615ac4f55aad9ee750dec4f8
#
_entry.id   6b7003cf615ac4f55aad9ee750dec4f8
#
_cell.length_a   1.000
_cell.length_b   1.000
_cell.length_c   1.000
_cell.angle_alpha   90.00
_cell.angle_beta   90.00
_cell.angle_gamma   90.00
#
_symmetry.space_group_name_H-M   'P 1'
#
loop_
_entity.id
_entity.type
_entity.pdbx_description
1 polymer ?
#
loop_
_entity_poly.entity_id
_entity_poly.type
_entity_poly.pdbx_seq_one_letter_code
_entity_poly.pdbx_strand_id
1 'polypeptide(L)'
;DHGFHLGEKKNWEKFALWEQTTRVPLFIHAPGVSKDGEVTRQPTTLTDLYPTLCELAGLPIPAQCTGKSVVAQLRDPGTLDARTSLTSFTFNGDIEPSHGLSNSKYRYIVYPDGFEELYDLETDRGEFTNLASDPAFAEIKAELAAAVPADTAPNRGVAADSPFHRSGRVKAKAKSL
;
A
#
# COMPACT_ATOMS: atom_id res chain seq x y z
N ASP A 1 0.62 11.28 7.36
CA ASP A 1 0.99 11.02 5.97
C ASP A 1 1.57 9.62 5.74
N HIS A 2 2.17 9.00 6.74
CA HIS A 2 2.67 7.62 6.78
C HIS A 2 2.63 7.08 8.21
N GLY A 3 2.73 5.75 8.34
CA GLY A 3 2.97 5.11 9.63
C GLY A 3 4.46 5.06 9.98
N PHE A 4 4.81 4.30 11.03
CA PHE A 4 6.17 4.22 11.55
C PHE A 4 6.37 2.93 12.35
N HIS A 5 7.48 2.21 12.12
CA HIS A 5 7.89 1.09 12.96
C HIS A 5 8.66 1.58 14.19
N LEU A 6 8.32 1.05 15.35
CA LEU A 6 8.97 1.34 16.63
C LEU A 6 9.67 0.10 17.23
N GLY A 7 10.06 -0.84 16.37
CA GLY A 7 10.72 -2.08 16.73
C GLY A 7 9.99 -3.34 16.21
N GLU A 8 8.76 -3.20 15.71
CA GLU A 8 8.02 -4.30 15.10
C GLU A 8 8.82 -4.88 13.93
N LYS A 9 8.80 -6.20 13.78
CA LYS A 9 9.60 -6.93 12.79
C LYS A 9 11.10 -6.59 12.82
N LYS A 10 11.62 -6.12 13.98
CA LYS A 10 12.98 -5.60 14.16
C LYS A 10 13.33 -4.43 13.22
N ASN A 11 12.30 -3.72 12.77
CA ASN A 11 12.44 -2.55 11.92
C ASN A 11 12.15 -1.26 12.68
N TRP A 12 12.80 -0.20 12.30
CA TRP A 12 12.59 1.17 12.79
C TRP A 12 12.38 2.08 11.60
N GLU A 13 11.66 3.19 11.81
CA GLU A 13 11.35 4.16 10.77
C GLU A 13 10.22 3.71 9.81
N LYS A 14 10.15 4.35 8.63
CA LYS A 14 9.04 4.27 7.70
C LYS A 14 9.35 3.61 6.36
N PHE A 15 10.61 3.24 6.15
CA PHE A 15 11.06 2.69 4.86
C PHE A 15 10.76 1.20 4.77
N ALA A 16 9.48 0.86 4.69
CA ALA A 16 8.97 -0.49 4.55
C ALA A 16 7.63 -0.48 3.81
N LEU A 17 7.19 -1.65 3.34
CA LEU A 17 5.90 -1.84 2.66
C LEU A 17 4.87 -2.58 3.52
N TRP A 18 5.15 -2.80 4.80
CA TRP A 18 4.20 -3.40 5.73
C TRP A 18 3.12 -2.41 6.18
N GLU A 19 1.99 -2.92 6.65
CA GLU A 19 0.83 -2.14 7.11
C GLU A 19 1.22 -1.03 8.08
N GLN A 20 2.11 -1.32 9.02
CA GLN A 20 2.52 -0.36 10.05
C GLN A 20 3.06 0.96 9.48
N THR A 21 3.64 0.93 8.28
CA THR A 21 4.20 2.13 7.63
C THR A 21 3.31 2.69 6.53
N THR A 22 2.48 1.87 5.91
CA THR A 22 1.69 2.28 4.74
C THR A 22 0.25 2.64 5.08
N ARG A 23 -0.27 2.09 6.18
CA ARG A 23 -1.63 2.39 6.64
C ARG A 23 -1.66 3.66 7.46
N VAL A 24 -2.52 4.58 7.07
CA VAL A 24 -2.76 5.84 7.78
C VAL A 24 -4.25 6.02 8.05
N PRO A 25 -4.63 6.74 9.11
CA PRO A 25 -6.02 7.10 9.36
C PRO A 25 -6.57 7.99 8.23
N LEU A 26 -7.76 7.67 7.73
CA LEU A 26 -8.54 8.52 6.85
C LEU A 26 -9.91 8.74 7.46
N PHE A 27 -10.24 10.00 7.71
CA PHE A 27 -11.53 10.42 8.23
C PHE A 27 -12.18 11.38 7.24
N ILE A 28 -13.41 11.09 6.85
CA ILE A 28 -14.19 11.95 5.97
C ILE A 28 -15.54 12.22 6.64
N HIS A 29 -15.84 13.50 6.88
CA HIS A 29 -17.15 13.95 7.29
C HIS A 29 -17.77 14.75 6.15
N ALA A 30 -18.86 14.21 5.56
CA ALA A 30 -19.60 14.83 4.47
C ALA A 30 -21.09 14.88 4.86
N PRO A 31 -21.57 16.03 5.39
CA PRO A 31 -22.96 16.16 5.86
C PRO A 31 -23.99 15.74 4.81
N GLY A 32 -24.93 14.87 5.19
CA GLY A 32 -25.95 14.34 4.28
C GLY A 32 -25.46 13.22 3.34
N VAL A 33 -24.18 12.86 3.37
CA VAL A 33 -23.58 11.77 2.57
C VAL A 33 -22.98 10.70 3.46
N SER A 34 -22.05 11.08 4.35
CA SER A 34 -21.40 10.12 5.25
C SER A 34 -22.32 9.73 6.42
N LYS A 35 -22.20 8.47 6.86
CA LYS A 35 -22.80 8.02 8.12
C LYS A 35 -21.83 8.29 9.26
N ASP A 36 -22.32 8.88 10.33
CA ASP A 36 -21.49 9.25 11.48
C ASP A 36 -21.06 8.01 12.28
N GLY A 37 -19.78 7.99 12.67
CA GLY A 37 -19.20 6.93 13.52
C GLY A 37 -19.00 5.58 12.84
N GLU A 38 -19.30 5.47 11.55
CA GLU A 38 -19.14 4.22 10.80
C GLU A 38 -17.72 4.06 10.25
N VAL A 39 -17.33 2.80 10.03
CA VAL A 39 -16.01 2.41 9.51
C VAL A 39 -16.17 1.48 8.33
N THR A 40 -15.46 1.74 7.25
CA THR A 40 -15.34 0.82 6.12
C THR A 40 -14.00 0.09 6.14
N ARG A 41 -13.98 -1.14 5.61
CA ARG A 41 -12.76 -1.92 5.35
C ARG A 41 -12.27 -1.79 3.90
N GLN A 42 -12.88 -0.91 3.12
CA GLN A 42 -12.47 -0.67 1.74
C GLN A 42 -11.02 -0.17 1.70
N PRO A 43 -10.11 -0.84 1.00
CA PRO A 43 -8.78 -0.31 0.74
C PRO A 43 -8.89 1.03 0.01
N THR A 44 -8.15 2.02 0.49
CA THR A 44 -8.19 3.38 -0.04
C THR A 44 -6.76 3.90 -0.18
N THR A 45 -6.50 4.60 -1.26
CA THR A 45 -5.21 5.24 -1.53
C THR A 45 -5.33 6.77 -1.51
N LEU A 46 -4.22 7.48 -1.38
CA LEU A 46 -4.23 8.94 -1.46
C LEU A 46 -4.73 9.46 -2.81
N THR A 47 -4.60 8.67 -3.87
CA THR A 47 -5.12 9.01 -5.22
C THR A 47 -6.64 9.01 -5.27
N ASP A 48 -7.32 8.35 -4.34
CA ASP A 48 -8.78 8.30 -4.25
C ASP A 48 -9.39 9.59 -3.67
N LEU A 49 -8.59 10.42 -3.00
CA LEU A 49 -9.07 11.63 -2.36
C LEU A 49 -9.61 12.64 -3.36
N TYR A 50 -8.86 12.91 -4.44
CA TYR A 50 -9.27 13.92 -5.43
C TYR A 50 -10.56 13.54 -6.14
N PRO A 51 -10.75 12.35 -6.71
CA PRO A 51 -12.03 11.96 -7.29
C PRO A 51 -13.17 11.93 -6.27
N THR A 52 -12.91 11.60 -5.01
CA THR A 52 -13.92 11.67 -3.94
C THR A 52 -14.38 13.10 -3.70
N LEU A 53 -13.45 14.06 -3.63
CA LEU A 53 -13.80 15.47 -3.45
C LEU A 53 -14.55 16.02 -4.66
N CYS A 54 -14.18 15.64 -5.88
CA CYS A 54 -14.93 16.03 -7.08
C CYS A 54 -16.38 15.54 -7.01
N GLU A 55 -16.60 14.28 -6.69
CA GLU A 55 -17.95 13.70 -6.59
C GLU A 55 -18.77 14.36 -5.48
N LEU A 56 -18.17 14.57 -4.30
CA LEU A 56 -18.84 15.28 -3.19
C LEU A 56 -19.24 16.71 -3.55
N ALA A 57 -18.44 17.38 -4.37
CA ALA A 57 -18.70 18.74 -4.85
C ALA A 57 -19.63 18.79 -6.07
N GLY A 58 -20.10 17.66 -6.60
CA GLY A 58 -20.89 17.59 -7.82
C GLY A 58 -20.12 17.99 -9.09
N LEU A 59 -18.77 17.88 -9.05
CA LEU A 59 -17.89 18.19 -10.17
C LEU A 59 -17.56 16.92 -10.97
N PRO A 60 -17.30 17.03 -12.27
CA PRO A 60 -16.83 15.91 -13.07
C PRO A 60 -15.45 15.48 -12.58
N ILE A 61 -15.24 14.15 -12.48
CA ILE A 61 -13.94 13.58 -12.17
C ILE A 61 -13.07 13.66 -13.42
N PRO A 62 -11.89 14.31 -13.37
CA PRO A 62 -11.01 14.41 -14.54
C PRO A 62 -10.51 13.05 -15.02
N ALA A 63 -10.44 12.87 -16.34
CA ALA A 63 -10.08 11.57 -16.94
C ALA A 63 -8.66 11.08 -16.59
N GLN A 64 -7.76 11.97 -16.19
CA GLN A 64 -6.41 11.62 -15.74
C GLN A 64 -6.34 11.05 -14.32
N CYS A 65 -7.46 11.06 -13.56
CA CYS A 65 -7.49 10.46 -12.23
C CYS A 65 -7.39 8.95 -12.34
N THR A 66 -6.41 8.37 -11.68
CA THR A 66 -6.24 6.90 -11.56
C THR A 66 -6.94 6.34 -10.33
N GLY A 67 -7.17 7.17 -9.32
CA GLY A 67 -7.94 6.82 -8.13
C GLY A 67 -9.44 6.74 -8.39
N LYS A 68 -10.16 6.15 -7.47
CA LYS A 68 -11.62 5.95 -7.52
C LYS A 68 -12.27 6.62 -6.31
N SER A 69 -13.38 7.32 -6.53
CA SER A 69 -14.16 7.89 -5.43
C SER A 69 -14.59 6.83 -4.42
N VAL A 70 -14.60 7.21 -3.15
CA VAL A 70 -15.11 6.41 -2.02
C VAL A 70 -16.47 6.90 -1.52
N VAL A 71 -17.18 7.71 -2.28
CA VAL A 71 -18.50 8.23 -1.89
C VAL A 71 -19.53 7.12 -1.69
N ALA A 72 -19.44 6.02 -2.45
CA ALA A 72 -20.28 4.85 -2.23
C ALA A 72 -20.11 4.27 -0.82
N GLN A 73 -18.87 4.17 -0.34
CA GLN A 73 -18.51 3.68 1.00
C GLN A 73 -18.90 4.70 2.10
N LEU A 74 -18.91 5.99 1.80
CA LEU A 74 -19.42 7.01 2.73
C LEU A 74 -20.92 6.88 2.95
N ARG A 75 -21.67 6.55 1.90
CA ARG A 75 -23.13 6.32 1.96
C ARG A 75 -23.47 4.99 2.60
N ASP A 76 -22.71 3.97 2.28
CA ASP A 76 -22.87 2.61 2.82
C ASP A 76 -21.50 1.97 3.08
N PRO A 77 -21.01 2.02 4.34
CA PRO A 77 -19.70 1.50 4.73
C PRO A 77 -19.51 0.00 4.48
N GLY A 78 -20.61 -0.76 4.34
CA GLY A 78 -20.59 -2.18 3.98
C GLY A 78 -20.32 -2.43 2.49
N THR A 79 -20.45 -1.41 1.65
CA THR A 79 -20.16 -1.54 0.22
C THR A 79 -18.65 -1.67 0.00
N LEU A 80 -18.22 -2.83 -0.52
CA LEU A 80 -16.84 -3.08 -0.92
C LEU A 80 -16.76 -3.33 -2.42
N ASP A 81 -15.72 -2.85 -3.06
CA ASP A 81 -15.39 -3.18 -4.43
C ASP A 81 -14.04 -3.93 -4.51
N ALA A 82 -13.72 -4.51 -5.65
CA ALA A 82 -12.53 -5.32 -5.86
C ALA A 82 -11.24 -4.48 -6.05
N ARG A 83 -11.19 -3.26 -5.47
CA ARG A 83 -9.95 -2.45 -5.56
C ARG A 83 -8.89 -2.94 -4.58
N THR A 84 -7.66 -2.74 -4.96
CA THR A 84 -6.49 -2.87 -4.09
C THR A 84 -5.88 -1.50 -3.85
N SER A 85 -5.32 -1.26 -2.68
CA SER A 85 -4.42 -0.13 -2.44
C SER A 85 -3.01 -0.52 -2.87
N LEU A 86 -2.34 0.37 -3.59
CA LEU A 86 -0.96 0.17 -4.05
C LEU A 86 -0.04 1.19 -3.37
N THR A 87 1.07 0.69 -2.85
CA THR A 87 2.21 1.51 -2.42
C THR A 87 3.45 1.02 -3.13
N SER A 88 4.17 1.91 -3.80
CA SER A 88 5.43 1.58 -4.47
C SER A 88 6.57 2.35 -3.82
N PHE A 89 7.68 1.69 -3.58
CA PHE A 89 8.85 2.30 -2.99
C PHE A 89 10.14 1.69 -3.55
N THR A 90 11.09 2.55 -3.93
CA THR A 90 12.42 2.12 -4.38
C THR A 90 13.40 2.24 -3.22
N PHE A 91 13.88 1.10 -2.74
CA PHE A 91 14.90 1.07 -1.69
C PHE A 91 16.26 1.53 -2.23
N ASN A 92 17.12 2.00 -1.33
CA ASN A 92 18.45 2.49 -1.71
C ASN A 92 19.26 1.42 -2.46
N GLY A 93 19.63 1.73 -3.68
CA GLY A 93 20.44 0.85 -4.54
C GLY A 93 19.64 0.02 -5.54
N ASP A 94 18.32 -0.01 -5.42
CA ASP A 94 17.46 -0.68 -6.39
C ASP A 94 17.21 0.24 -7.60
N ILE A 95 17.05 -0.36 -8.77
CA ILE A 95 16.67 0.33 -10.02
C ILE A 95 15.15 0.32 -10.15
N GLU A 96 14.53 -0.76 -9.74
CA GLU A 96 13.09 -0.98 -9.82
C GLU A 96 12.43 -0.84 -8.44
N PRO A 97 11.18 -0.39 -8.35
CA PRO A 97 10.45 -0.30 -7.11
C PRO A 97 9.99 -1.67 -6.61
N SER A 98 9.93 -1.81 -5.31
CA SER A 98 9.11 -2.81 -4.64
C SER A 98 7.67 -2.34 -4.55
N HIS A 99 6.73 -3.26 -4.58
CA HIS A 99 5.29 -2.97 -4.55
C HIS A 99 4.61 -3.67 -3.38
N GLY A 100 3.80 -2.94 -2.63
CA GLY A 100 2.91 -3.48 -1.62
C GLY A 100 1.46 -3.23 -2.01
N LEU A 101 0.65 -4.28 -2.06
CA LEU A 101 -0.76 -4.23 -2.38
C LEU A 101 -1.58 -4.74 -1.20
N SER A 102 -2.69 -4.06 -0.89
CA SER A 102 -3.66 -4.57 0.08
C SER A 102 -5.05 -4.60 -0.54
N ASN A 103 -5.76 -5.70 -0.32
CA ASN A 103 -7.21 -5.71 -0.40
C ASN A 103 -7.79 -5.60 1.04
N SER A 104 -9.09 -5.89 1.22
CA SER A 104 -9.75 -5.77 2.53
C SER A 104 -9.23 -6.76 3.58
N LYS A 105 -8.49 -7.79 3.17
CA LYS A 105 -8.05 -8.89 4.04
C LYS A 105 -6.57 -9.20 3.94
N TYR A 106 -5.99 -9.17 2.74
CA TYR A 106 -4.62 -9.62 2.51
C TYR A 106 -3.71 -8.47 2.13
N ARG A 107 -2.43 -8.61 2.52
CA ARG A 107 -1.32 -7.79 2.07
C ARG A 107 -0.34 -8.64 1.28
N TYR A 108 -0.02 -8.22 0.07
CA TYR A 108 0.99 -8.82 -0.79
C TYR A 108 2.12 -7.82 -1.05
N ILE A 109 3.36 -8.28 -0.95
CA ILE A 109 4.54 -7.47 -1.24
C ILE A 109 5.42 -8.24 -2.22
N VAL A 110 5.90 -7.55 -3.25
CA VAL A 110 6.86 -8.10 -4.20
C VAL A 110 8.06 -7.17 -4.34
N TYR A 111 9.23 -7.77 -4.37
CA TYR A 111 10.52 -7.09 -4.48
C TYR A 111 11.16 -7.32 -5.84
N PRO A 112 12.10 -6.43 -6.30
CA PRO A 112 12.74 -6.55 -7.62
C PRO A 112 13.54 -7.84 -7.82
N ASP A 113 14.02 -8.47 -6.76
CA ASP A 113 14.74 -9.75 -6.79
C ASP A 113 13.80 -10.97 -6.90
N GLY A 114 12.49 -10.73 -6.98
CA GLY A 114 11.46 -11.77 -7.04
C GLY A 114 11.06 -12.35 -5.69
N PHE A 115 11.58 -11.82 -4.57
CA PHE A 115 11.09 -12.22 -3.26
C PHE A 115 9.67 -11.70 -3.05
N GLU A 116 8.82 -12.53 -2.42
CA GLU A 116 7.41 -12.23 -2.20
C GLU A 116 7.02 -12.42 -0.74
N GLU A 117 6.11 -11.60 -0.28
CA GLU A 117 5.45 -11.76 1.01
C GLU A 117 3.93 -11.69 0.83
N LEU A 118 3.22 -12.51 1.59
CA LEU A 118 1.75 -12.50 1.66
C LEU A 118 1.33 -12.68 3.11
N TYR A 119 0.39 -11.84 3.57
CA TYR A 119 -0.10 -11.84 4.94
C TYR A 119 -1.62 -11.76 4.99
N ASP A 120 -2.23 -12.48 5.92
CA ASP A 120 -3.64 -12.36 6.27
C ASP A 120 -3.78 -11.33 7.42
N LEU A 121 -4.24 -10.12 7.09
CA LEU A 121 -4.35 -9.02 8.03
C LEU A 121 -5.49 -9.17 9.05
N GLU A 122 -6.38 -10.15 8.88
CA GLU A 122 -7.41 -10.45 9.87
C GLU A 122 -6.85 -11.28 11.03
N THR A 123 -5.98 -12.25 10.71
CA THR A 123 -5.41 -13.18 11.70
C THR A 123 -4.00 -12.81 12.13
N ASP A 124 -3.24 -12.11 11.28
CA ASP A 124 -1.86 -11.71 11.51
C ASP A 124 -1.63 -10.22 11.18
N ARG A 125 -2.15 -9.34 12.03
CA ARG A 125 -1.98 -7.88 11.88
C ARG A 125 -0.54 -7.40 12.00
N GLY A 126 0.33 -8.22 12.57
CA GLY A 126 1.76 -7.93 12.72
C GLY A 126 2.58 -8.37 11.52
N GLU A 127 1.97 -9.08 10.56
CA GLU A 127 2.62 -9.55 9.34
C GLU A 127 3.84 -10.44 9.64
N PHE A 128 3.73 -11.35 10.64
CA PHE A 128 4.83 -12.19 11.08
C PHE A 128 4.94 -13.50 10.30
N THR A 129 3.81 -14.01 9.76
CA THR A 129 3.75 -15.29 9.07
C THR A 129 3.60 -15.09 7.57
N ASN A 130 4.69 -15.23 6.82
CA ASN A 130 4.66 -15.12 5.36
C ASN A 130 4.00 -16.34 4.72
N LEU A 131 2.87 -16.14 4.04
CA LEU A 131 2.06 -17.16 3.38
C LEU A 131 2.37 -17.31 1.88
N ALA A 132 3.31 -16.51 1.32
CA ALA A 132 3.57 -16.46 -0.12
C ALA A 132 3.99 -17.80 -0.74
N SER A 133 4.58 -18.70 0.06
CA SER A 133 5.01 -20.03 -0.38
C SER A 133 3.99 -21.14 -0.06
N ASP A 134 2.89 -20.82 0.63
CA ASP A 134 1.87 -21.81 0.97
C ASP A 134 0.90 -22.00 -0.22
N PRO A 135 0.78 -23.25 -0.75
CA PRO A 135 -0.10 -23.55 -1.88
C PRO A 135 -1.59 -23.21 -1.62
N ALA A 136 -2.01 -23.21 -0.36
CA ALA A 136 -3.39 -22.86 0.01
C ALA A 136 -3.75 -21.40 -0.34
N PHE A 137 -2.76 -20.54 -0.49
CA PHE A 137 -2.92 -19.11 -0.80
C PHE A 137 -2.48 -18.74 -2.23
N ALA A 138 -2.20 -19.74 -3.09
CA ALA A 138 -1.70 -19.49 -4.45
C ALA A 138 -2.65 -18.66 -5.30
N GLU A 139 -3.96 -18.86 -5.17
CA GLU A 139 -4.98 -18.14 -5.94
C GLU A 139 -5.03 -16.66 -5.55
N ILE A 140 -5.13 -16.37 -4.25
CA ILE A 140 -5.18 -14.98 -3.77
C ILE A 140 -3.84 -14.24 -4.04
N LYS A 141 -2.71 -14.96 -3.94
CA LYS A 141 -1.41 -14.39 -4.33
C LYS A 141 -1.39 -14.01 -5.80
N ALA A 142 -1.88 -14.87 -6.69
CA ALA A 142 -1.93 -14.61 -8.12
C ALA A 142 -2.88 -13.44 -8.46
N GLU A 143 -4.01 -13.33 -7.77
CA GLU A 143 -4.93 -12.21 -7.91
C GLU A 143 -4.27 -10.88 -7.57
N LEU A 144 -3.59 -10.80 -6.42
CA LEU A 144 -2.90 -9.58 -5.99
C LEU A 144 -1.70 -9.27 -6.88
N ALA A 145 -0.93 -10.29 -7.30
CA ALA A 145 0.20 -10.13 -8.21
C ALA A 145 -0.23 -9.55 -9.58
N ALA A 146 -1.42 -9.92 -10.06
CA ALA A 146 -1.97 -9.38 -11.31
C ALA A 146 -2.28 -7.87 -11.26
N ALA A 147 -2.41 -7.30 -10.06
CA ALA A 147 -2.63 -5.86 -9.85
C ALA A 147 -1.32 -5.06 -9.70
N VAL A 148 -0.17 -5.73 -9.71
CA VAL A 148 1.14 -5.05 -9.74
C VAL A 148 1.30 -4.35 -11.09
N PRO A 149 1.71 -3.06 -11.12
CA PRO A 149 1.94 -2.36 -12.38
C PRO A 149 3.01 -3.05 -13.23
N ALA A 150 2.67 -3.35 -14.48
CA ALA A 150 3.63 -3.91 -15.44
C ALA A 150 4.64 -2.86 -15.94
N ASP A 151 4.25 -1.58 -15.88
CA ASP A 151 5.03 -0.44 -16.34
C ASP A 151 5.32 0.47 -15.14
N THR A 152 6.58 0.54 -14.74
CA THR A 152 7.05 1.48 -13.74
C THR A 152 8.00 2.48 -14.39
N ALA A 153 7.85 3.77 -14.05
CA ALA A 153 8.79 4.76 -14.52
C ALA A 153 10.21 4.36 -14.05
N PRO A 154 11.22 4.37 -14.94
CA PRO A 154 12.57 4.03 -14.54
C PRO A 154 13.05 4.98 -13.44
N ASN A 155 13.65 4.42 -12.40
CA ASN A 155 14.31 5.20 -11.38
C ASN A 155 15.48 5.98 -12.03
N ARG A 156 15.33 7.29 -12.17
CA ARG A 156 16.37 8.13 -12.74
C ARG A 156 17.57 8.31 -11.81
N GLY A 157 17.53 7.67 -10.63
CA GLY A 157 18.53 7.85 -9.59
C GLY A 157 18.46 9.26 -8.98
N VAL A 158 18.87 9.36 -7.75
CA VAL A 158 19.24 10.66 -7.19
C VAL A 158 20.70 10.86 -7.62
N ALA A 159 21.01 11.96 -8.33
CA ALA A 159 22.37 12.26 -8.71
C ALA A 159 23.31 12.10 -7.49
N ALA A 160 24.49 11.54 -7.70
CA ALA A 160 25.42 11.20 -6.61
C ALA A 160 25.79 12.41 -5.73
N ASP A 161 25.60 13.60 -6.24
CA ASP A 161 25.83 14.91 -5.59
C ASP A 161 24.54 15.51 -4.98
N SER A 162 23.41 14.80 -5.05
CA SER A 162 22.18 15.26 -4.42
C SER A 162 22.34 15.31 -2.89
N PRO A 163 21.90 16.41 -2.23
CA PRO A 163 21.90 16.50 -0.77
C PRO A 163 21.03 15.44 -0.08
N PHE A 164 20.18 14.75 -0.85
CA PHE A 164 19.35 13.64 -0.39
C PHE A 164 20.00 12.26 -0.60
N HIS A 165 21.19 12.21 -1.20
CA HIS A 165 21.97 10.98 -1.31
C HIS A 165 22.57 10.64 0.05
N ARG A 166 21.85 9.90 0.89
CA ARG A 166 22.44 9.32 2.11
C ARG A 166 23.39 8.21 1.71
N SER A 167 24.68 8.50 1.74
CA SER A 167 25.74 7.50 1.71
C SER A 167 25.74 6.73 3.05
N GLY A 168 24.88 5.74 3.16
CA GLY A 168 24.77 4.91 4.35
C GLY A 168 24.39 3.50 3.94
N ARG A 169 25.37 2.76 3.37
CA ARG A 169 25.26 1.30 3.23
C ARG A 169 25.18 0.66 4.61
N VAL A 170 24.00 0.34 5.09
CA VAL A 170 23.86 -0.77 6.02
C VAL A 170 23.81 -2.04 5.15
N LYS A 171 24.98 -2.65 4.94
CA LYS A 171 25.05 -4.01 4.44
C LYS A 171 24.45 -4.90 5.53
N ALA A 172 23.22 -5.36 5.34
CA ALA A 172 22.69 -6.47 6.08
C ALA A 172 23.55 -7.70 5.70
N LYS A 173 24.48 -8.06 6.58
CA LYS A 173 25.14 -9.34 6.50
C LYS A 173 24.07 -10.41 6.83
N ALA A 174 23.63 -11.12 5.80
CA ALA A 174 22.97 -12.40 6.01
C ALA A 174 23.97 -13.28 6.77
N LYS A 175 23.73 -13.49 8.07
CA LYS A 175 24.36 -14.58 8.82
C LYS A 175 23.41 -15.75 8.71
N SER A 176 23.85 -16.76 7.95
CA SER A 176 23.38 -18.14 8.06
C SER A 176 23.43 -18.59 9.53
N LEU A 177 22.34 -19.07 10.05
CA LEU A 177 22.23 -20.08 11.09
C LEU A 177 21.21 -21.11 10.63
#